data_597451c9fd860d1e1a38a434d3902dc5
#
_entry.id   597451c9fd860d1e1a38a434d3902dc5
#
_cell.length_a   1.000
_cell.length_b   1.000
_cell.length_c   1.000
_cell.angle_alpha   90.00
_cell.angle_beta   90.00
_cell.angle_gamma   90.00
#
_symmetry.space_group_name_H-M   'P 1'
#
loop_
_entity.id
_entity.type
_entity.pdbx_description
1 polymer ?
#
loop_
_entity_poly.entity_id
_entity_poly.type
_entity_poly.pdbx_seq_one_letter_code
_entity_poly.pdbx_strand_id
1 'polypeptide(L)'
;MRKRILTLLLSTLMGTATMFATTHQSEFVRVSGPDLIQPNGQKLYIQGTNLGNWLNPEGYMFGLSRTNSAWMIDLMIKQAVGPDFAATFWKTFKDNYITRDDILFIKQQGANTIRLPFNYKLFTDEDYMGLTSQQDGFQRIDNVVAWCREAGLYLILDMHDCPGGQTGDNIDDGHGYPWLFESEQSQQLFCSIWQRIADRYKDEPVILGYELANEPIAHYFENKEDLNKQLEPLYKRAVKAIREVDPHHIILLGGARWNSDFYMFNDWTFDSQIMYTCHRYGGPATKEAIKDYIDFRDKTNLPMYMGEIGHNTDEWQAQFVKVMKKVNIGYTFWPYKKIDGSCMMGILRPELWDSIVVKYSETPRGTYQEWREARPNQQQFRQLLMQYAENSRFSNCHPQESYIQSLGLKQ
;
A
#
# COMPACT_ATOMS: atom_id res chain seq x y z
N MET A 1 -37.53 -67.43 60.10
CA MET A 1 -37.12 -66.10 59.79
C MET A 1 -35.92 -66.16 58.79
N ARG A 2 -36.16 -66.01 57.52
CA ARG A 2 -35.09 -65.99 56.50
C ARG A 2 -34.97 -64.57 55.92
N LYS A 3 -33.80 -63.94 56.19
CA LYS A 3 -33.42 -62.63 55.59
C LYS A 3 -32.99 -62.86 54.15
N ARG A 4 -33.66 -62.18 53.19
CA ARG A 4 -33.20 -62.12 51.84
C ARG A 4 -32.30 -60.92 51.68
N ILE A 5 -31.08 -61.14 51.23
CA ILE A 5 -30.10 -60.09 50.83
C ILE A 5 -30.34 -59.76 49.37
N LEU A 6 -30.64 -58.52 49.06
CA LEU A 6 -30.83 -57.98 47.72
C LEU A 6 -29.47 -57.38 47.29
N THR A 7 -28.84 -58.00 46.32
CA THR A 7 -27.60 -57.51 45.70
C THR A 7 -27.95 -56.56 44.56
N LEU A 8 -27.62 -55.28 44.74
CA LEU A 8 -27.76 -54.28 43.66
C LEU A 8 -26.49 -54.32 42.80
N LEU A 9 -26.62 -54.69 41.51
CA LEU A 9 -25.58 -54.51 40.52
C LEU A 9 -25.65 -53.08 39.98
N LEU A 10 -24.62 -52.29 40.25
CA LEU A 10 -24.40 -50.98 39.60
C LEU A 10 -23.59 -51.21 38.33
N SER A 11 -24.24 -51.10 37.17
CA SER A 11 -23.55 -51.05 35.87
C SER A 11 -23.13 -49.61 35.58
N THR A 12 -21.83 -49.34 35.70
CA THR A 12 -21.20 -48.09 35.27
C THR A 12 -21.06 -48.07 33.74
N LEU A 13 -21.91 -47.34 33.05
CA LEU A 13 -21.71 -46.95 31.64
C LEU A 13 -20.63 -45.89 31.59
N MET A 14 -19.38 -46.24 31.20
CA MET A 14 -18.39 -45.25 30.76
C MET A 14 -18.75 -44.80 29.32
N GLY A 15 -19.43 -43.69 29.24
CA GLY A 15 -19.59 -42.97 27.97
C GLY A 15 -18.27 -42.27 27.60
N THR A 16 -17.57 -42.79 26.61
CA THR A 16 -16.44 -42.08 25.99
C THR A 16 -17.02 -40.88 25.20
N ALA A 17 -16.98 -39.70 25.81
CA ALA A 17 -17.20 -38.45 25.11
C ALA A 17 -16.01 -38.20 24.17
N THR A 18 -16.19 -38.52 22.88
CA THR A 18 -15.27 -38.07 21.85
C THR A 18 -15.47 -36.55 21.70
N MET A 19 -14.58 -35.77 22.32
CA MET A 19 -14.47 -34.34 22.00
C MET A 19 -14.03 -34.25 20.54
N PHE A 20 -14.97 -33.93 19.65
CA PHE A 20 -14.64 -33.37 18.37
C PHE A 20 -14.08 -31.99 18.65
N ALA A 21 -12.75 -31.86 18.61
CA ALA A 21 -12.11 -30.56 18.50
C ALA A 21 -12.60 -29.97 17.17
N THR A 22 -13.58 -29.08 17.24
CA THR A 22 -13.86 -28.16 16.13
C THR A 22 -12.60 -27.33 15.95
N THR A 23 -11.76 -27.69 14.98
CA THR A 23 -10.72 -26.80 14.50
C THR A 23 -11.46 -25.56 14.00
N HIS A 24 -11.46 -24.49 14.77
CA HIS A 24 -11.84 -23.17 14.27
C HIS A 24 -10.92 -22.87 13.09
N GLN A 25 -11.48 -22.98 11.90
CA GLN A 25 -10.77 -22.62 10.69
C GLN A 25 -10.46 -21.12 10.80
N SER A 26 -9.20 -20.74 10.67
CA SER A 26 -8.80 -19.34 10.71
C SER A 26 -9.57 -18.54 9.67
N GLU A 27 -10.12 -17.40 10.04
CA GLU A 27 -10.78 -16.49 9.10
C GLU A 27 -9.78 -15.69 8.24
N PHE A 28 -8.49 -15.80 8.56
CA PHE A 28 -7.42 -15.06 7.90
C PHE A 28 -6.77 -15.89 6.78
N VAL A 29 -6.29 -15.19 5.77
CA VAL A 29 -5.35 -15.76 4.78
C VAL A 29 -4.05 -16.08 5.51
N ARG A 30 -3.42 -17.21 5.18
CA ARG A 30 -2.17 -17.65 5.82
C ARG A 30 -1.11 -18.00 4.78
N VAL A 31 0.13 -17.86 5.19
CA VAL A 31 1.30 -18.33 4.42
C VAL A 31 1.44 -19.85 4.56
N SER A 32 1.71 -20.54 3.45
CA SER A 32 2.00 -21.97 3.42
C SER A 32 3.03 -22.28 2.33
N GLY A 33 4.30 -22.30 2.71
CA GLY A 33 5.39 -22.32 1.72
C GLY A 33 5.28 -21.11 0.80
N PRO A 34 5.47 -21.26 -0.51
CA PRO A 34 5.44 -20.14 -1.46
C PRO A 34 4.00 -19.70 -1.82
N ASP A 35 2.97 -20.24 -1.16
CA ASP A 35 1.57 -19.97 -1.44
C ASP A 35 0.86 -19.21 -0.33
N LEU A 36 -0.17 -18.48 -0.70
CA LEU A 36 -1.17 -17.91 0.20
C LEU A 36 -2.41 -18.81 0.21
N ILE A 37 -2.91 -19.15 1.39
CA ILE A 37 -4.08 -20.03 1.54
C ILE A 37 -5.22 -19.27 2.20
N GLN A 38 -6.35 -19.20 1.52
CA GLN A 38 -7.58 -18.59 1.99
C GLN A 38 -8.23 -19.45 3.10
N PRO A 39 -9.15 -18.86 3.90
CA PRO A 39 -9.89 -19.59 4.93
C PRO A 39 -10.59 -20.85 4.43
N ASN A 40 -11.05 -20.85 3.19
CA ASN A 40 -11.69 -22.00 2.54
C ASN A 40 -10.72 -23.10 2.06
N GLY A 41 -9.41 -22.94 2.31
CA GLY A 41 -8.36 -23.86 1.90
C GLY A 41 -7.86 -23.69 0.46
N GLN A 42 -8.45 -22.79 -0.33
CA GLN A 42 -8.01 -22.52 -1.70
C GLN A 42 -6.78 -21.61 -1.71
N LYS A 43 -5.95 -21.73 -2.74
CA LYS A 43 -4.85 -20.78 -2.97
C LYS A 43 -5.41 -19.43 -3.37
N LEU A 44 -4.81 -18.38 -2.80
CA LEU A 44 -5.03 -17.00 -3.22
C LEU A 44 -3.91 -16.60 -4.19
N TYR A 45 -4.26 -16.27 -5.41
CA TYR A 45 -3.38 -15.60 -6.34
C TYR A 45 -3.74 -14.10 -6.36
N ILE A 46 -2.87 -13.25 -5.83
CA ILE A 46 -3.11 -11.79 -5.78
C ILE A 46 -3.18 -11.24 -7.19
N GLN A 47 -4.25 -10.53 -7.52
CA GLN A 47 -4.38 -9.72 -8.74
C GLN A 47 -5.23 -8.49 -8.44
N GLY A 48 -4.68 -7.30 -8.75
CA GLY A 48 -5.37 -6.07 -8.40
C GLY A 48 -4.68 -4.79 -8.82
N THR A 49 -4.91 -3.74 -8.05
CA THR A 49 -4.39 -2.40 -8.31
C THR A 49 -4.06 -1.66 -7.02
N ASN A 50 -3.33 -0.56 -7.16
CA ASN A 50 -2.92 0.32 -6.08
C ASN A 50 -3.78 1.59 -6.05
N LEU A 51 -4.24 2.00 -4.88
CA LEU A 51 -4.92 3.28 -4.67
C LEU A 51 -3.90 4.44 -4.55
N GLY A 52 -2.92 4.48 -5.45
CA GLY A 52 -1.86 5.50 -5.47
C GLY A 52 -2.40 6.93 -5.61
N ASN A 53 -1.58 7.91 -5.26
CA ASN A 53 -1.86 9.34 -5.32
C ASN A 53 -2.94 9.85 -4.34
N TRP A 54 -3.57 9.02 -3.58
CA TRP A 54 -4.67 9.41 -2.69
C TRP A 54 -4.18 9.88 -1.31
N LEU A 55 -3.55 8.99 -0.56
CA LEU A 55 -3.06 9.26 0.79
C LEU A 55 -1.54 9.49 0.86
N ASN A 56 -0.87 9.35 -0.26
CA ASN A 56 0.51 9.77 -0.52
C ASN A 56 0.61 10.27 -1.97
N PRO A 57 0.39 11.58 -2.23
CA PRO A 57 0.43 12.11 -3.59
C PRO A 57 1.85 12.19 -4.14
N GLU A 58 1.97 11.93 -5.44
CA GLU A 58 3.20 12.09 -6.21
C GLU A 58 3.00 13.08 -7.37
N GLY A 59 4.03 13.88 -7.63
CA GLY A 59 3.92 14.99 -8.56
C GLY A 59 3.46 14.62 -9.95
N TYR A 60 4.00 13.56 -10.55
CA TYR A 60 3.65 13.17 -11.91
C TYR A 60 2.17 12.79 -12.07
N MET A 61 1.51 12.33 -11.01
CA MET A 61 0.07 12.02 -11.03
C MET A 61 -0.82 13.26 -11.05
N PHE A 62 -0.23 14.43 -10.74
CA PHE A 62 -0.81 15.76 -10.93
C PHE A 62 -0.31 16.43 -12.22
N GLY A 63 0.55 15.75 -13.00
CA GLY A 63 1.25 16.32 -14.15
C GLY A 63 2.38 17.27 -13.78
N LEU A 64 2.94 17.15 -12.56
CA LEU A 64 4.04 17.98 -12.06
C LEU A 64 5.37 17.22 -12.17
N SER A 65 6.47 17.89 -12.53
CA SER A 65 7.78 17.28 -12.68
C SER A 65 8.76 17.64 -11.55
N ARG A 66 8.88 18.93 -11.19
CA ARG A 66 9.84 19.40 -10.18
C ARG A 66 9.29 19.36 -8.75
N THR A 67 8.00 19.58 -8.57
CA THR A 67 7.30 19.46 -7.29
C THR A 67 6.75 18.05 -7.23
N ASN A 68 7.57 17.09 -6.78
CA ASN A 68 7.33 15.68 -7.05
C ASN A 68 7.05 14.80 -5.83
N SER A 69 7.36 15.25 -4.59
CA SER A 69 6.97 14.54 -3.37
C SER A 69 5.69 15.12 -2.73
N ALA A 70 5.07 14.36 -1.85
CA ALA A 70 3.85 14.74 -1.15
C ALA A 70 4.02 16.06 -0.37
N TRP A 71 5.13 16.20 0.38
CA TRP A 71 5.46 17.42 1.10
C TRP A 71 5.64 18.63 0.18
N MET A 72 6.36 18.45 -0.95
CA MET A 72 6.58 19.53 -1.92
C MET A 72 5.28 20.02 -2.54
N ILE A 73 4.36 19.10 -2.85
CA ILE A 73 3.03 19.44 -3.39
C ILE A 73 2.21 20.23 -2.37
N ASP A 74 2.15 19.76 -1.13
CA ASP A 74 1.42 20.45 -0.06
C ASP A 74 1.99 21.86 0.20
N LEU A 75 3.31 21.97 0.28
CA LEU A 75 4.00 23.27 0.42
C LEU A 75 3.70 24.21 -0.75
N MET A 76 3.77 23.71 -1.98
CA MET A 76 3.45 24.49 -3.18
C MET A 76 2.02 25.04 -3.14
N ILE A 77 1.06 24.22 -2.77
CA ILE A 77 -0.34 24.63 -2.66
C ILE A 77 -0.49 25.69 -1.55
N LYS A 78 0.09 25.47 -0.37
CA LYS A 78 0.09 26.47 0.74
C LYS A 78 0.71 27.80 0.32
N GLN A 79 1.80 27.78 -0.45
CA GLN A 79 2.43 29.00 -0.98
C GLN A 79 1.53 29.75 -1.97
N ALA A 80 0.81 29.01 -2.83
CA ALA A 80 -0.05 29.60 -3.85
C ALA A 80 -1.35 30.19 -3.28
N VAL A 81 -2.03 29.51 -2.36
CA VAL A 81 -3.42 29.82 -1.96
C VAL A 81 -3.63 30.04 -0.45
N GLY A 82 -2.59 29.84 0.34
CA GLY A 82 -2.65 29.95 1.81
C GLY A 82 -3.08 28.63 2.49
N PRO A 83 -2.75 28.45 3.79
CA PRO A 83 -2.94 27.19 4.50
C PRO A 83 -4.42 26.78 4.63
N ASP A 84 -5.32 27.70 4.92
CA ASP A 84 -6.74 27.39 5.11
C ASP A 84 -7.40 26.86 3.85
N PHE A 85 -7.07 27.45 2.70
CA PHE A 85 -7.60 26.96 1.43
C PHE A 85 -6.93 25.64 1.00
N ALA A 86 -5.64 25.48 1.26
CA ALA A 86 -4.93 24.22 1.05
C ALA A 86 -5.60 23.08 1.83
N ALA A 87 -5.96 23.30 3.11
CA ALA A 87 -6.69 22.34 3.92
C ALA A 87 -8.07 22.01 3.32
N THR A 88 -8.80 23.01 2.83
CA THR A 88 -10.09 22.82 2.14
C THR A 88 -9.93 21.98 0.87
N PHE A 89 -8.92 22.30 0.05
CA PHE A 89 -8.62 21.51 -1.16
C PHE A 89 -8.30 20.06 -0.82
N TRP A 90 -7.37 19.81 0.11
CA TRP A 90 -6.96 18.47 0.47
C TRP A 90 -8.10 17.63 1.05
N LYS A 91 -8.96 18.24 1.86
CA LYS A 91 -10.15 17.56 2.35
C LYS A 91 -11.04 17.14 1.17
N THR A 92 -11.36 18.08 0.27
CA THR A 92 -12.20 17.82 -0.90
C THR A 92 -11.58 16.78 -1.82
N PHE A 93 -10.27 16.86 -2.07
CA PHE A 93 -9.52 15.89 -2.86
C PHE A 93 -9.61 14.49 -2.24
N LYS A 94 -9.31 14.34 -0.95
CA LYS A 94 -9.38 13.05 -0.26
C LYS A 94 -10.79 12.46 -0.25
N ASP A 95 -11.82 13.30 -0.13
CA ASP A 95 -13.22 12.85 -0.12
C ASP A 95 -13.72 12.40 -1.51
N ASN A 96 -13.16 12.96 -2.59
CA ASN A 96 -13.59 12.69 -3.96
C ASN A 96 -12.76 11.62 -4.67
N TYR A 97 -11.46 11.51 -4.35
CA TYR A 97 -10.50 10.75 -5.15
C TYR A 97 -10.75 9.26 -5.10
N ILE A 98 -10.95 8.70 -3.92
CA ILE A 98 -11.34 7.29 -3.73
C ILE A 98 -12.64 7.24 -2.93
N THR A 99 -13.61 6.59 -3.52
CA THR A 99 -14.96 6.41 -2.97
C THR A 99 -15.37 4.93 -3.02
N ARG A 100 -16.51 4.61 -2.47
CA ARG A 100 -17.10 3.26 -2.55
C ARG A 100 -17.25 2.79 -4.00
N ASP A 101 -17.65 3.68 -4.91
CA ASP A 101 -17.88 3.35 -6.31
C ASP A 101 -16.58 2.95 -7.01
N ASP A 102 -15.44 3.55 -6.65
CA ASP A 102 -14.12 3.16 -7.13
C ASP A 102 -13.79 1.71 -6.74
N ILE A 103 -14.04 1.34 -5.49
CA ILE A 103 -13.78 -0.02 -4.99
C ILE A 103 -14.67 -1.06 -5.68
N LEU A 104 -15.96 -0.74 -5.87
CA LEU A 104 -16.88 -1.61 -6.60
C LEU A 104 -16.49 -1.76 -8.08
N PHE A 105 -16.04 -0.68 -8.71
CA PHE A 105 -15.53 -0.73 -10.09
C PHE A 105 -14.30 -1.62 -10.20
N ILE A 106 -13.31 -1.49 -9.30
CA ILE A 106 -12.12 -2.35 -9.26
C ILE A 106 -12.54 -3.83 -9.16
N LYS A 107 -13.49 -4.14 -8.30
CA LYS A 107 -14.05 -5.52 -8.21
C LYS A 107 -14.68 -5.99 -9.50
N GLN A 108 -15.47 -5.14 -10.15
CA GLN A 108 -16.12 -5.46 -11.42
C GLN A 108 -15.12 -5.73 -12.56
N GLN A 109 -13.92 -5.17 -12.47
CA GLN A 109 -12.84 -5.47 -13.41
C GLN A 109 -12.14 -6.81 -13.13
N GLY A 110 -12.49 -7.52 -12.05
CA GLY A 110 -11.97 -8.85 -11.75
C GLY A 110 -10.81 -8.88 -10.76
N ALA A 111 -10.48 -7.76 -10.13
CA ALA A 111 -9.52 -7.73 -9.03
C ALA A 111 -10.03 -8.52 -7.82
N ASN A 112 -9.10 -9.07 -7.05
CA ASN A 112 -9.37 -9.69 -5.76
C ASN A 112 -8.64 -9.00 -4.60
N THR A 113 -7.71 -8.11 -4.89
CA THR A 113 -6.87 -7.43 -3.90
C THR A 113 -6.66 -5.97 -4.28
N ILE A 114 -6.67 -5.10 -3.29
CA ILE A 114 -6.28 -3.69 -3.38
C ILE A 114 -5.07 -3.47 -2.48
N ARG A 115 -4.07 -2.75 -2.97
CA ARG A 115 -2.99 -2.20 -2.15
C ARG A 115 -3.27 -0.72 -1.89
N LEU A 116 -3.21 -0.30 -0.62
CA LEU A 116 -3.50 1.05 -0.17
C LEU A 116 -2.22 1.72 0.33
N PRO A 117 -1.55 2.52 -0.51
CA PRO A 117 -0.45 3.37 -0.11
C PRO A 117 -0.91 4.50 0.80
N PHE A 118 -0.19 4.73 1.91
CA PHE A 118 -0.45 5.84 2.81
C PHE A 118 0.84 6.46 3.36
N ASN A 119 0.77 7.74 3.70
CA ASN A 119 1.85 8.47 4.37
C ASN A 119 1.73 8.31 5.89
N TYR A 120 2.86 8.09 6.59
CA TYR A 120 2.88 7.95 8.04
C TYR A 120 2.31 9.16 8.79
N LYS A 121 2.40 10.35 8.20
CA LYS A 121 1.90 11.60 8.79
C LYS A 121 0.40 11.60 9.06
N LEU A 122 -0.36 10.73 8.37
CA LEU A 122 -1.78 10.50 8.66
C LEU A 122 -2.04 10.00 10.10
N PHE A 123 -1.01 9.52 10.78
CA PHE A 123 -1.07 8.94 12.13
C PHE A 123 -0.23 9.73 13.15
N THR A 124 0.16 10.95 12.79
CA THR A 124 0.88 11.89 13.67
C THR A 124 0.08 13.17 13.85
N ASP A 125 0.63 14.12 14.61
CA ASP A 125 0.04 15.47 14.77
C ASP A 125 0.69 16.49 13.81
N GLU A 126 1.42 16.02 12.80
CA GLU A 126 2.02 16.88 11.79
C GLU A 126 0.94 17.49 10.87
N ASP A 127 1.15 18.76 10.48
CA ASP A 127 0.30 19.41 9.47
C ASP A 127 0.59 18.84 8.08
N TYR A 128 -0.24 17.89 7.67
CA TYR A 128 -0.10 17.19 6.40
C TYR A 128 -1.45 17.12 5.68
N MET A 129 -1.50 17.61 4.45
CA MET A 129 -2.71 17.57 3.59
C MET A 129 -3.98 18.05 4.32
N GLY A 130 -3.85 19.13 5.12
CA GLY A 130 -4.95 19.70 5.88
C GLY A 130 -5.50 18.82 7.01
N LEU A 131 -4.71 17.86 7.50
CA LEU A 131 -5.09 17.03 8.65
C LEU A 131 -5.18 17.88 9.93
N THR A 132 -6.17 17.60 10.72
CA THR A 132 -6.38 18.23 12.03
C THR A 132 -6.31 17.24 13.18
N SER A 133 -6.25 15.93 12.89
CA SER A 133 -6.08 14.88 13.89
C SER A 133 -5.68 13.55 13.25
N GLN A 134 -5.05 12.68 14.04
CA GLN A 134 -4.69 11.29 13.67
C GLN A 134 -5.93 10.43 13.33
N GLN A 135 -7.12 10.84 13.72
CA GLN A 135 -8.37 10.12 13.45
C GLN A 135 -8.76 10.15 11.97
N ASP A 136 -8.34 11.17 11.21
CA ASP A 136 -8.66 11.26 9.78
C ASP A 136 -8.01 10.12 8.99
N GLY A 137 -6.76 9.75 9.31
CA GLY A 137 -6.08 8.60 8.70
C GLY A 137 -6.82 7.30 8.95
N PHE A 138 -7.16 7.02 10.22
CA PHE A 138 -7.93 5.82 10.56
C PHE A 138 -9.32 5.81 9.93
N GLN A 139 -10.04 6.94 9.93
CA GLN A 139 -11.36 7.00 9.33
C GLN A 139 -11.33 6.67 7.82
N ARG A 140 -10.28 7.08 7.13
CA ARG A 140 -10.12 6.78 5.70
C ARG A 140 -9.83 5.31 5.46
N ILE A 141 -8.98 4.71 6.26
CA ILE A 141 -8.73 3.26 6.17
C ILE A 141 -9.99 2.46 6.55
N ASP A 142 -10.72 2.84 7.61
CA ASP A 142 -11.97 2.20 8.02
C ASP A 142 -12.99 2.17 6.88
N ASN A 143 -13.11 3.27 6.13
CA ASN A 143 -13.99 3.35 4.97
C ASN A 143 -13.57 2.34 3.89
N VAL A 144 -12.27 2.28 3.55
CA VAL A 144 -11.77 1.32 2.55
C VAL A 144 -11.96 -0.11 3.01
N VAL A 145 -11.69 -0.41 4.28
CA VAL A 145 -11.94 -1.73 4.88
C VAL A 145 -13.41 -2.13 4.72
N ALA A 146 -14.34 -1.22 5.04
CA ALA A 146 -15.78 -1.47 4.90
C ALA A 146 -16.18 -1.72 3.44
N TRP A 147 -15.66 -0.94 2.50
CA TRP A 147 -15.95 -1.09 1.07
C TRP A 147 -15.32 -2.36 0.48
N CYS A 148 -14.10 -2.72 0.90
CA CYS A 148 -13.46 -3.97 0.50
C CYS A 148 -14.22 -5.19 1.03
N ARG A 149 -14.71 -5.14 2.28
CA ARG A 149 -15.55 -6.20 2.86
C ARG A 149 -16.83 -6.37 2.07
N GLU A 150 -17.52 -5.27 1.74
CA GLU A 150 -18.71 -5.30 0.90
C GLU A 150 -18.45 -5.88 -0.49
N ALA A 151 -17.35 -5.49 -1.12
CA ALA A 151 -16.97 -5.94 -2.45
C ALA A 151 -16.38 -7.37 -2.48
N GLY A 152 -16.01 -7.95 -1.34
CA GLY A 152 -15.29 -9.22 -1.28
C GLY A 152 -13.89 -9.11 -1.90
N LEU A 153 -13.14 -8.06 -1.51
CA LEU A 153 -11.75 -7.79 -1.88
C LEU A 153 -10.85 -7.90 -0.65
N TYR A 154 -9.64 -8.37 -0.83
CA TYR A 154 -8.59 -8.24 0.19
C TYR A 154 -7.92 -6.87 0.10
N LEU A 155 -7.37 -6.40 1.23
CA LEU A 155 -6.69 -5.13 1.36
C LEU A 155 -5.28 -5.32 1.90
N ILE A 156 -4.28 -4.76 1.23
CA ILE A 156 -2.90 -4.62 1.75
C ILE A 156 -2.73 -3.17 2.18
N LEU A 157 -2.33 -2.94 3.43
CA LEU A 157 -1.96 -1.63 3.93
C LEU A 157 -0.46 -1.43 3.72
N ASP A 158 -0.08 -0.39 2.98
CA ASP A 158 1.29 -0.09 2.61
C ASP A 158 1.73 1.26 3.18
N MET A 159 2.71 1.27 4.10
CA MET A 159 3.34 2.51 4.51
C MET A 159 4.28 2.99 3.41
N HIS A 160 3.72 3.81 2.54
CA HIS A 160 4.37 4.29 1.33
C HIS A 160 5.42 5.38 1.58
N ASP A 161 5.22 6.14 2.63
CA ASP A 161 6.17 7.11 3.16
C ASP A 161 6.32 6.86 4.67
N CYS A 162 7.55 6.57 5.08
CA CYS A 162 7.91 6.21 6.45
C CYS A 162 8.53 7.39 7.22
N PRO A 163 8.46 7.40 8.56
CA PRO A 163 9.12 8.42 9.36
C PRO A 163 10.61 8.60 9.01
N GLY A 164 10.99 9.80 8.63
CA GLY A 164 12.35 10.13 8.22
C GLY A 164 12.69 9.79 6.77
N GLY A 165 11.75 9.19 6.02
CA GLY A 165 11.96 8.70 4.66
C GLY A 165 12.72 7.39 4.61
N GLN A 166 12.30 6.47 3.76
CA GLN A 166 12.91 5.15 3.60
C GLN A 166 13.67 4.99 2.29
N THR A 167 13.35 5.77 1.27
CA THR A 167 13.95 5.68 -0.07
C THR A 167 15.03 6.72 -0.29
N GLY A 168 14.76 7.97 0.14
CA GLY A 168 15.54 9.16 -0.17
C GLY A 168 15.24 9.72 -1.57
N ASP A 169 14.03 9.45 -2.11
CA ASP A 169 13.56 9.88 -3.42
C ASP A 169 12.17 10.55 -3.31
N ASN A 170 11.55 10.89 -4.45
CA ASN A 170 10.28 11.62 -4.52
C ASN A 170 9.07 10.88 -3.95
N ILE A 171 9.18 9.60 -3.70
CA ILE A 171 8.11 8.77 -3.13
C ILE A 171 8.04 8.86 -1.60
N ASP A 172 9.04 9.50 -0.97
CA ASP A 172 9.02 9.82 0.45
C ASP A 172 9.34 11.30 0.72
N ASP A 173 9.14 11.73 1.96
CA ASP A 173 9.43 13.08 2.43
C ASP A 173 10.75 13.16 3.25
N GLY A 174 11.68 12.26 3.00
CA GLY A 174 12.97 12.14 3.72
C GLY A 174 14.03 13.19 3.36
N HIS A 175 13.65 14.25 2.65
CA HIS A 175 14.54 15.35 2.25
C HIS A 175 15.77 14.89 1.44
N GLY A 176 15.59 13.85 0.59
CA GLY A 176 16.63 13.34 -0.31
C GLY A 176 17.61 12.37 0.36
N TYR A 177 17.30 11.84 1.54
CA TYR A 177 18.10 10.82 2.22
C TYR A 177 17.22 9.91 3.08
N PRO A 178 17.45 8.58 3.14
CA PRO A 178 16.63 7.64 3.89
C PRO A 178 16.98 7.62 5.39
N TRP A 179 16.63 8.69 6.11
CA TRP A 179 16.94 8.88 7.54
C TRP A 179 16.32 7.84 8.45
N LEU A 180 15.29 7.12 8.01
CA LEU A 180 14.69 6.01 8.77
C LEU A 180 15.74 5.02 9.28
N PHE A 181 16.77 4.74 8.48
CA PHE A 181 17.79 3.73 8.81
C PHE A 181 18.87 4.23 9.77
N GLU A 182 18.96 5.53 10.00
CA GLU A 182 19.96 6.14 10.88
C GLU A 182 19.34 6.84 12.11
N SER A 183 18.04 7.14 12.08
CA SER A 183 17.32 7.84 13.15
C SER A 183 16.57 6.88 14.06
N GLU A 184 17.06 6.69 15.27
CA GLU A 184 16.36 5.86 16.28
C GLU A 184 14.95 6.41 16.59
N GLN A 185 14.76 7.73 16.58
CA GLN A 185 13.45 8.34 16.77
C GLN A 185 12.48 7.96 15.64
N SER A 186 12.95 8.00 14.39
CA SER A 186 12.15 7.60 13.22
C SER A 186 11.80 6.12 13.27
N GLN A 187 12.73 5.26 13.66
CA GLN A 187 12.50 3.83 13.81
C GLN A 187 11.50 3.51 14.92
N GLN A 188 11.56 4.20 16.06
CA GLN A 188 10.59 4.06 17.14
C GLN A 188 9.18 4.49 16.69
N LEU A 189 9.09 5.63 16.00
CA LEU A 189 7.81 6.12 15.45
C LEU A 189 7.24 5.14 14.42
N PHE A 190 8.08 4.62 13.52
CA PHE A 190 7.71 3.61 12.54
C PHE A 190 7.09 2.36 13.19
N CYS A 191 7.76 1.79 14.19
CA CYS A 191 7.26 0.64 14.93
C CYS A 191 5.96 0.95 15.68
N SER A 192 5.88 2.13 16.32
CA SER A 192 4.70 2.56 17.07
C SER A 192 3.48 2.76 16.18
N ILE A 193 3.64 3.33 14.98
CA ILE A 193 2.53 3.50 14.03
C ILE A 193 2.02 2.12 13.59
N TRP A 194 2.92 1.21 13.21
CA TRP A 194 2.51 -0.15 12.82
C TRP A 194 1.82 -0.91 13.95
N GLN A 195 2.30 -0.80 15.19
CA GLN A 195 1.64 -1.42 16.33
C GLN A 195 0.22 -0.88 16.53
N ARG A 196 0.00 0.44 16.40
CA ARG A 196 -1.33 1.05 16.52
C ARG A 196 -2.27 0.63 15.39
N ILE A 197 -1.75 0.55 14.15
CA ILE A 197 -2.51 0.05 13.00
C ILE A 197 -2.90 -1.40 13.22
N ALA A 198 -1.95 -2.23 13.62
CA ALA A 198 -2.17 -3.65 13.89
C ALA A 198 -3.17 -3.87 15.02
N ASP A 199 -3.06 -3.14 16.15
CA ASP A 199 -4.02 -3.24 17.26
C ASP A 199 -5.45 -2.90 16.85
N ARG A 200 -5.60 -1.88 15.99
CA ARG A 200 -6.92 -1.48 15.48
C ARG A 200 -7.55 -2.53 14.57
N TYR A 201 -6.75 -3.19 13.74
CA TYR A 201 -7.25 -4.06 12.67
C TYR A 201 -6.99 -5.56 12.92
N LYS A 202 -6.46 -5.97 14.06
CA LYS A 202 -6.10 -7.36 14.37
C LYS A 202 -7.21 -8.39 14.14
N ASP A 203 -8.46 -7.98 14.24
CA ASP A 203 -9.65 -8.84 14.07
C ASP A 203 -10.32 -8.63 12.69
N GLU A 204 -9.63 -8.04 11.70
CA GLU A 204 -10.20 -7.65 10.42
C GLU A 204 -9.67 -8.52 9.26
N PRO A 205 -10.30 -9.65 8.94
CA PRO A 205 -9.79 -10.61 7.95
C PRO A 205 -9.83 -10.10 6.49
N VAL A 206 -10.46 -8.96 6.23
CA VAL A 206 -10.41 -8.30 4.91
C VAL A 206 -9.01 -7.76 4.63
N ILE A 207 -8.27 -7.37 5.66
CA ILE A 207 -6.88 -6.99 5.52
C ILE A 207 -6.07 -8.27 5.30
N LEU A 208 -5.40 -8.36 4.16
CA LEU A 208 -4.49 -9.44 3.83
C LEU A 208 -3.21 -9.35 4.68
N GLY A 209 -2.68 -8.13 4.80
CA GLY A 209 -1.45 -7.90 5.54
C GLY A 209 -0.95 -6.47 5.51
N TYR A 210 0.19 -6.27 6.17
CA TYR A 210 0.87 -4.99 6.37
C TYR A 210 2.18 -4.98 5.59
N GLU A 211 2.28 -4.14 4.57
CA GLU A 211 3.52 -3.88 3.82
C GLU A 211 4.29 -2.78 4.55
N LEU A 212 5.39 -3.18 5.20
CA LEU A 212 6.01 -2.35 6.23
C LEU A 212 6.61 -1.06 5.69
N ALA A 213 7.30 -1.12 4.55
CA ALA A 213 7.91 0.06 3.93
C ALA A 213 7.95 -0.11 2.41
N ASN A 214 7.43 0.88 1.70
CA ASN A 214 7.51 0.96 0.25
C ASN A 214 8.91 1.31 -0.22
N GLU A 215 9.46 0.55 -1.16
CA GLU A 215 10.66 0.90 -1.95
C GLU A 215 11.87 1.43 -1.15
N PRO A 216 12.39 0.71 -0.16
CA PRO A 216 13.49 1.19 0.65
C PRO A 216 14.78 1.38 -0.16
N ILE A 217 15.57 2.37 0.24
CA ILE A 217 16.99 2.59 -0.07
C ILE A 217 17.27 2.64 -1.57
N ALA A 218 17.26 3.84 -2.13
CA ALA A 218 17.68 4.05 -3.52
C ALA A 218 19.16 3.68 -3.74
N HIS A 219 19.50 3.29 -4.97
CA HIS A 219 20.82 2.70 -5.29
C HIS A 219 22.00 3.69 -5.32
N TYR A 220 21.74 4.98 -5.38
CA TYR A 220 22.75 6.00 -5.66
C TYR A 220 23.48 6.54 -4.41
N PHE A 221 23.10 6.09 -3.20
CA PHE A 221 23.82 6.48 -1.98
C PHE A 221 25.15 5.76 -1.87
N GLU A 222 26.22 6.50 -1.54
CA GLU A 222 27.56 5.93 -1.39
C GLU A 222 27.62 4.89 -0.26
N ASN A 223 26.86 5.11 0.82
CA ASN A 223 26.78 4.24 1.99
C ASN A 223 25.61 3.23 1.91
N LYS A 224 25.04 2.97 0.74
CA LYS A 224 23.86 2.08 0.58
C LYS A 224 24.05 0.70 1.18
N GLU A 225 25.26 0.15 1.15
CA GLU A 225 25.54 -1.18 1.73
C GLU A 225 25.38 -1.20 3.25
N ASP A 226 25.70 -0.08 3.94
CA ASP A 226 25.48 0.04 5.38
C ASP A 226 24.02 0.30 5.70
N LEU A 227 23.31 1.06 4.86
CA LEU A 227 21.85 1.22 4.95
C LEU A 227 21.13 -0.11 4.73
N ASN A 228 21.51 -0.88 3.71
CA ASN A 228 20.92 -2.19 3.41
C ASN A 228 21.02 -3.16 4.59
N LYS A 229 22.12 -3.12 5.36
CA LYS A 229 22.31 -3.96 6.56
C LYS A 229 21.31 -3.61 7.68
N GLN A 230 20.72 -2.42 7.68
CA GLN A 230 19.74 -1.98 8.69
C GLN A 230 18.32 -2.45 8.36
N LEU A 231 18.03 -2.85 7.13
CA LEU A 231 16.67 -3.14 6.67
C LEU A 231 16.06 -4.35 7.42
N GLU A 232 16.75 -5.49 7.44
CA GLU A 232 16.26 -6.69 8.14
C GLU A 232 16.11 -6.47 9.66
N PRO A 233 17.08 -5.87 10.39
CA PRO A 233 16.92 -5.54 11.81
C PRO A 233 15.71 -4.63 12.09
N LEU A 234 15.47 -3.60 11.27
CA LEU A 234 14.32 -2.72 11.43
C LEU A 234 13.00 -3.46 11.24
N TYR A 235 12.91 -4.30 10.20
CA TYR A 235 11.73 -5.12 9.97
C TYR A 235 11.44 -6.07 11.13
N LYS A 236 12.45 -6.73 11.68
CA LYS A 236 12.30 -7.58 12.87
C LYS A 236 11.76 -6.80 14.07
N ARG A 237 12.22 -5.54 14.28
CA ARG A 237 11.68 -4.66 15.33
C ARG A 237 10.20 -4.35 15.10
N ALA A 238 9.83 -3.99 13.89
CA ALA A 238 8.44 -3.68 13.55
C ALA A 238 7.53 -4.92 13.69
N VAL A 239 7.97 -6.07 13.17
CA VAL A 239 7.24 -7.33 13.31
C VAL A 239 7.04 -7.68 14.78
N LYS A 240 8.06 -7.55 15.61
CA LYS A 240 7.92 -7.78 17.06
C LYS A 240 6.84 -6.87 17.66
N ALA A 241 6.83 -5.58 17.36
CA ALA A 241 5.83 -4.65 17.86
C ALA A 241 4.40 -4.99 17.37
N ILE A 242 4.26 -5.38 16.11
CA ILE A 242 2.97 -5.85 15.56
C ILE A 242 2.50 -7.10 16.27
N ARG A 243 3.37 -8.10 16.47
CA ARG A 243 3.02 -9.39 17.09
C ARG A 243 2.64 -9.31 18.56
N GLU A 244 2.98 -8.22 19.24
CA GLU A 244 2.46 -7.95 20.60
C GLU A 244 0.94 -7.78 20.63
N VAL A 245 0.32 -7.39 19.51
CA VAL A 245 -1.12 -7.08 19.40
C VAL A 245 -1.84 -7.89 18.34
N ASP A 246 -1.17 -8.33 17.30
CA ASP A 246 -1.76 -9.01 16.12
C ASP A 246 -0.95 -10.26 15.74
N PRO A 247 -1.45 -11.45 16.07
CA PRO A 247 -0.79 -12.70 15.69
C PRO A 247 -1.16 -13.23 14.30
N HIS A 248 -2.07 -12.58 13.55
CA HIS A 248 -2.74 -13.19 12.40
C HIS A 248 -2.29 -12.66 11.05
N HIS A 249 -2.22 -11.33 10.88
CA HIS A 249 -2.00 -10.73 9.57
C HIS A 249 -0.62 -11.05 9.01
N ILE A 250 -0.57 -11.16 7.69
CA ILE A 250 0.67 -11.36 6.95
C ILE A 250 1.49 -10.07 6.95
N ILE A 251 2.80 -10.19 7.15
CA ILE A 251 3.72 -9.07 7.05
C ILE A 251 4.42 -9.13 5.70
N LEU A 252 4.37 -8.04 4.95
CA LEU A 252 4.98 -7.92 3.64
C LEU A 252 6.28 -7.10 3.75
N LEU A 253 7.36 -7.67 3.22
CA LEU A 253 8.70 -7.11 3.35
C LEU A 253 9.24 -6.72 1.97
N GLY A 254 9.52 -5.44 1.79
CA GLY A 254 10.16 -4.91 0.59
C GLY A 254 11.68 -5.04 0.65
N GLY A 255 12.32 -5.31 -0.48
CA GLY A 255 13.77 -5.30 -0.60
C GLY A 255 14.33 -3.89 -0.81
N ALA A 256 15.66 -3.74 -0.74
CA ALA A 256 16.33 -2.49 -1.10
C ALA A 256 16.23 -2.21 -2.61
N ARG A 257 16.77 -1.08 -3.03
CA ARG A 257 16.74 -0.60 -4.42
C ARG A 257 15.34 -0.67 -5.03
N TRP A 258 14.40 0.07 -4.40
CA TRP A 258 13.00 0.13 -4.84
C TRP A 258 12.35 -1.26 -4.96
N ASN A 259 12.45 -2.07 -3.89
CA ASN A 259 11.93 -3.45 -3.85
C ASN A 259 12.50 -4.39 -4.93
N SER A 260 13.76 -4.16 -5.36
CA SER A 260 14.40 -4.98 -6.38
C SER A 260 15.50 -5.91 -5.87
N ASP A 261 16.16 -5.59 -4.75
CA ASP A 261 17.27 -6.36 -4.19
C ASP A 261 16.92 -7.00 -2.85
N PHE A 262 17.21 -8.30 -2.69
CA PHE A 262 16.86 -9.10 -1.52
C PHE A 262 18.06 -9.76 -0.83
N TYR A 263 19.30 -9.49 -1.28
CA TYR A 263 20.51 -10.17 -0.77
C TYR A 263 20.84 -9.83 0.69
N MET A 264 20.30 -8.75 1.25
CA MET A 264 20.51 -8.34 2.64
C MET A 264 19.71 -9.19 3.64
N PHE A 265 18.71 -9.94 3.20
CA PHE A 265 17.95 -10.82 4.07
C PHE A 265 18.70 -12.11 4.33
N ASN A 266 19.01 -12.40 5.60
CA ASN A 266 19.77 -13.58 6.03
C ASN A 266 18.94 -14.53 6.90
N ASP A 267 17.84 -14.04 7.49
CA ASP A 267 16.95 -14.83 8.31
C ASP A 267 15.49 -14.50 7.93
N TRP A 268 14.81 -15.47 7.35
CA TRP A 268 13.39 -15.40 6.96
C TRP A 268 12.52 -16.34 7.79
N THR A 269 13.01 -16.79 8.95
CA THR A 269 12.31 -17.71 9.84
C THR A 269 11.81 -17.05 11.13
N PHE A 270 12.04 -15.76 11.30
CA PHE A 270 11.70 -15.00 12.50
C PHE A 270 10.19 -14.80 12.71
N ASP A 271 9.38 -15.01 11.68
CA ASP A 271 7.93 -15.03 11.75
C ASP A 271 7.36 -15.99 10.69
N SER A 272 6.27 -16.68 11.02
CA SER A 272 5.66 -17.68 10.14
C SER A 272 4.67 -17.11 9.12
N GLN A 273 4.29 -15.85 9.27
CA GLN A 273 3.32 -15.15 8.43
C GLN A 273 3.99 -13.95 7.74
N ILE A 274 5.11 -14.19 7.06
CA ILE A 274 5.78 -13.18 6.22
C ILE A 274 5.74 -13.58 4.75
N MET A 275 5.72 -12.59 3.88
CA MET A 275 5.94 -12.69 2.45
C MET A 275 6.76 -11.53 1.96
N TYR A 276 7.27 -11.62 0.73
CA TYR A 276 8.06 -10.55 0.14
C TYR A 276 7.31 -9.83 -0.98
N THR A 277 7.58 -8.53 -1.13
CA THR A 277 7.07 -7.70 -2.23
C THR A 277 8.22 -7.23 -3.10
N CYS A 278 8.05 -7.30 -4.42
CA CYS A 278 8.99 -6.80 -5.41
C CYS A 278 8.29 -5.83 -6.36
N HIS A 279 9.06 -4.92 -6.98
CA HIS A 279 8.54 -3.94 -7.94
C HIS A 279 9.26 -4.02 -9.27
N ARG A 280 8.53 -3.72 -10.38
CA ARG A 280 9.14 -3.72 -11.70
C ARG A 280 8.32 -2.90 -12.71
N TYR A 281 8.95 -1.90 -13.32
CA TYR A 281 8.32 -1.01 -14.28
C TYR A 281 8.86 -1.11 -15.71
N GLY A 282 9.80 -1.99 -15.99
CA GLY A 282 10.40 -2.03 -17.32
C GLY A 282 11.25 -3.24 -17.60
N GLY A 283 12.00 -3.18 -18.69
CA GLY A 283 12.81 -4.27 -19.19
C GLY A 283 11.99 -5.34 -19.90
N PRO A 284 12.59 -6.49 -20.27
CA PRO A 284 11.88 -7.54 -20.97
C PRO A 284 10.77 -8.17 -20.14
N ALA A 285 9.60 -8.42 -20.77
CA ALA A 285 8.46 -9.13 -20.15
C ALA A 285 8.69 -10.65 -20.25
N THR A 286 9.74 -11.18 -19.61
CA THR A 286 10.13 -12.60 -19.66
C THR A 286 10.42 -13.15 -18.27
N LYS A 287 10.38 -14.47 -18.13
CA LYS A 287 10.72 -15.18 -16.89
C LYS A 287 12.16 -14.91 -16.45
N GLU A 288 13.07 -14.85 -17.40
CA GLU A 288 14.51 -14.59 -17.17
C GLU A 288 14.74 -13.23 -16.52
N ALA A 289 13.93 -12.23 -16.91
CA ALA A 289 14.03 -10.87 -16.39
C ALA A 289 13.60 -10.72 -14.91
N ILE A 290 12.92 -11.73 -14.36
CA ILE A 290 12.50 -11.79 -12.95
C ILE A 290 13.06 -13.02 -12.24
N LYS A 291 14.13 -13.61 -12.81
CA LYS A 291 14.72 -14.83 -12.27
C LYS A 291 15.20 -14.66 -10.83
N ASP A 292 15.77 -13.52 -10.49
CA ASP A 292 16.28 -13.25 -9.14
C ASP A 292 15.15 -13.27 -8.09
N TYR A 293 13.97 -12.78 -8.43
CA TYR A 293 12.79 -12.85 -7.57
C TYR A 293 12.29 -14.30 -7.39
N ILE A 294 12.29 -15.07 -8.48
CA ILE A 294 11.92 -16.48 -8.45
C ILE A 294 12.91 -17.29 -7.60
N ASP A 295 14.21 -17.10 -7.83
CA ASP A 295 15.27 -17.78 -7.08
C ASP A 295 15.21 -17.45 -5.58
N PHE A 296 14.94 -16.18 -5.22
CA PHE A 296 14.81 -15.76 -3.83
C PHE A 296 13.57 -16.38 -3.18
N ARG A 297 12.41 -16.34 -3.84
CA ARG A 297 11.19 -17.01 -3.39
C ARG A 297 11.42 -18.51 -3.14
N ASP A 298 12.06 -19.18 -4.10
CA ASP A 298 12.30 -20.63 -4.03
C ASP A 298 13.32 -20.96 -2.93
N LYS A 299 14.35 -20.11 -2.72
CA LYS A 299 15.31 -20.23 -1.63
C LYS A 299 14.68 -20.10 -0.26
N THR A 300 13.79 -19.11 -0.09
CA THR A 300 13.14 -18.83 1.21
C THR A 300 11.95 -19.73 1.48
N ASN A 301 11.38 -20.33 0.43
CA ASN A 301 10.10 -21.05 0.46
C ASN A 301 8.96 -20.20 1.06
N LEU A 302 8.95 -18.89 0.75
CA LEU A 302 7.94 -17.92 1.19
C LEU A 302 7.25 -17.29 -0.02
N PRO A 303 6.00 -16.81 0.10
CA PRO A 303 5.32 -16.15 -1.00
C PRO A 303 6.04 -14.86 -1.40
N MET A 304 5.96 -14.55 -2.69
CA MET A 304 6.38 -13.26 -3.25
C MET A 304 5.30 -12.76 -4.20
N TYR A 305 5.03 -11.47 -4.19
CA TYR A 305 4.17 -10.84 -5.18
C TYR A 305 4.80 -9.56 -5.72
N MET A 306 4.34 -9.11 -6.88
CA MET A 306 4.76 -7.86 -7.49
C MET A 306 3.82 -6.75 -7.01
N GLY A 307 4.26 -6.02 -5.97
CA GLY A 307 3.46 -4.97 -5.32
C GLY A 307 3.19 -3.80 -6.24
N GLU A 308 4.12 -3.51 -7.15
CA GLU A 308 3.94 -2.50 -8.18
C GLU A 308 4.47 -2.97 -9.53
N ILE A 309 3.66 -2.67 -10.55
CA ILE A 309 3.93 -2.93 -11.96
C ILE A 309 3.04 -1.97 -12.78
N GLY A 310 3.50 -1.53 -13.92
CA GLY A 310 2.73 -0.64 -14.79
C GLY A 310 3.62 0.33 -15.57
N HIS A 311 3.09 1.51 -15.89
CA HIS A 311 3.80 2.58 -16.63
C HIS A 311 4.49 2.08 -17.91
N ASN A 312 3.84 1.15 -18.62
CA ASN A 312 4.36 0.55 -19.84
C ASN A 312 3.24 0.40 -20.87
N THR A 313 3.55 -0.14 -22.07
CA THR A 313 2.52 -0.36 -23.08
C THR A 313 1.57 -1.48 -22.67
N ASP A 314 0.35 -1.44 -23.20
CA ASP A 314 -0.67 -2.47 -22.94
C ASP A 314 -0.19 -3.87 -23.35
N GLU A 315 0.56 -3.98 -24.47
CA GLU A 315 1.14 -5.24 -24.96
C GLU A 315 2.16 -5.79 -23.97
N TRP A 316 3.06 -4.94 -23.44
CA TRP A 316 4.05 -5.33 -22.44
C TRP A 316 3.36 -5.84 -21.18
N GLN A 317 2.35 -5.11 -20.68
CA GLN A 317 1.60 -5.47 -19.50
C GLN A 317 0.90 -6.82 -19.67
N ALA A 318 0.17 -7.01 -20.77
CA ALA A 318 -0.50 -8.25 -21.08
C ALA A 318 0.45 -9.46 -21.21
N GLN A 319 1.63 -9.24 -21.78
CA GLN A 319 2.66 -10.27 -21.85
C GLN A 319 3.24 -10.59 -20.47
N PHE A 320 3.54 -9.56 -19.66
CA PHE A 320 4.15 -9.78 -18.35
C PHE A 320 3.20 -10.44 -17.37
N VAL A 321 1.91 -10.13 -17.40
CA VAL A 321 0.86 -10.84 -16.63
C VAL A 321 0.90 -12.36 -16.94
N LYS A 322 1.05 -12.75 -18.20
CA LYS A 322 1.16 -14.17 -18.57
C LYS A 322 2.40 -14.83 -17.97
N VAL A 323 3.51 -14.09 -17.88
CA VAL A 323 4.74 -14.59 -17.24
C VAL A 323 4.49 -14.78 -15.75
N MET A 324 3.97 -13.75 -15.05
CA MET A 324 3.71 -13.80 -13.60
C MET A 324 2.76 -14.93 -13.21
N LYS A 325 1.67 -15.13 -13.96
CA LYS A 325 0.74 -16.24 -13.75
C LYS A 325 1.43 -17.60 -13.87
N LYS A 326 2.34 -17.78 -14.84
CA LYS A 326 3.08 -19.05 -15.02
C LYS A 326 4.06 -19.34 -13.89
N VAL A 327 4.61 -18.32 -13.23
CA VAL A 327 5.58 -18.50 -12.15
C VAL A 327 4.98 -18.32 -10.76
N ASN A 328 3.65 -18.19 -10.65
CA ASN A 328 2.92 -18.01 -9.39
C ASN A 328 3.41 -16.79 -8.58
N ILE A 329 3.59 -15.65 -9.24
CA ILE A 329 3.85 -14.36 -8.60
C ILE A 329 2.62 -13.48 -8.86
N GLY A 330 1.85 -13.19 -7.81
CA GLY A 330 0.70 -12.29 -7.86
C GLY A 330 1.13 -10.84 -8.12
N TYR A 331 0.19 -9.94 -8.38
CA TYR A 331 0.52 -8.56 -8.76
C TYR A 331 -0.57 -7.56 -8.39
N THR A 332 -0.14 -6.31 -8.19
CA THR A 332 -1.01 -5.12 -8.15
C THR A 332 -0.45 -4.04 -9.08
N PHE A 333 -1.29 -3.55 -10.00
CA PHE A 333 -0.90 -2.52 -10.97
C PHE A 333 -0.90 -1.13 -10.35
N TRP A 334 0.06 -0.31 -10.74
CA TRP A 334 0.23 1.08 -10.32
C TRP A 334 -0.05 2.07 -11.45
N PRO A 335 -0.85 3.13 -11.20
CA PRO A 335 -1.86 3.27 -10.15
C PRO A 335 -3.28 2.98 -10.69
N TYR A 336 -4.27 2.96 -9.79
CA TYR A 336 -5.68 2.89 -10.16
C TYR A 336 -6.16 4.14 -10.91
N LYS A 337 -5.85 5.33 -10.39
CA LYS A 337 -6.39 6.61 -10.87
C LYS A 337 -5.29 7.68 -10.92
N LYS A 338 -5.22 8.46 -11.99
CA LYS A 338 -4.38 9.65 -12.10
C LYS A 338 -4.83 10.54 -13.25
N ILE A 339 -4.20 11.73 -13.39
CA ILE A 339 -4.36 12.56 -14.57
C ILE A 339 -3.77 11.84 -15.79
N ASP A 340 -4.44 11.91 -16.92
CA ASP A 340 -4.04 11.27 -18.19
C ASP A 340 -3.97 9.72 -18.16
N GLY A 341 -3.17 9.10 -19.06
CA GLY A 341 -3.15 7.67 -19.33
C GLY A 341 -2.35 6.77 -18.36
N SER A 342 -2.26 5.48 -18.70
CA SER A 342 -1.57 4.43 -17.92
C SER A 342 -2.10 4.26 -16.50
N CYS A 343 -3.43 4.19 -16.37
CA CYS A 343 -4.18 3.89 -15.15
C CYS A 343 -5.55 3.33 -15.51
N MET A 344 -6.28 2.76 -14.56
CA MET A 344 -7.62 2.23 -14.85
C MET A 344 -8.66 3.34 -15.07
N MET A 345 -8.53 4.44 -14.33
CA MET A 345 -9.44 5.58 -14.39
C MET A 345 -8.67 6.88 -14.65
N GLY A 346 -8.92 7.50 -15.80
CA GLY A 346 -8.32 8.78 -16.16
C GLY A 346 -9.08 9.97 -15.58
N ILE A 347 -8.36 10.91 -14.98
CA ILE A 347 -8.89 12.19 -14.50
C ILE A 347 -8.72 13.22 -15.62
N LEU A 348 -9.79 13.89 -15.99
CA LEU A 348 -9.72 14.96 -16.97
C LEU A 348 -8.91 16.14 -16.40
N ARG A 349 -7.84 16.49 -17.13
CA ARG A 349 -6.99 17.64 -16.80
C ARG A 349 -7.80 18.94 -16.93
N PRO A 350 -7.86 19.82 -15.90
CA PRO A 350 -8.52 21.10 -16.02
C PRO A 350 -7.91 21.96 -17.12
N GLU A 351 -8.74 22.70 -17.85
CA GLU A 351 -8.24 23.72 -18.78
C GLU A 351 -7.36 24.74 -18.03
N LEU A 352 -6.27 25.19 -18.61
CA LEU A 352 -5.25 26.07 -18.01
C LEU A 352 -4.41 25.43 -16.88
N TRP A 353 -4.58 24.14 -16.55
CA TRP A 353 -3.78 23.46 -15.54
C TRP A 353 -2.29 23.62 -15.82
N ASP A 354 -1.85 23.32 -17.04
CA ASP A 354 -0.44 23.39 -17.43
C ASP A 354 0.11 24.81 -17.41
N SER A 355 -0.66 25.77 -17.91
CA SER A 355 -0.22 27.17 -17.97
C SER A 355 -0.17 27.89 -16.63
N ILE A 356 -0.86 27.38 -15.60
CA ILE A 356 -0.95 28.00 -14.28
C ILE A 356 -0.33 27.11 -13.21
N VAL A 357 -0.82 25.88 -13.03
CA VAL A 357 -0.40 25.02 -11.91
C VAL A 357 0.95 24.36 -12.21
N VAL A 358 1.10 23.72 -13.37
CA VAL A 358 2.38 23.10 -13.76
C VAL A 358 3.46 24.18 -13.88
N LYS A 359 3.19 25.28 -14.58
CA LYS A 359 4.14 26.38 -14.70
C LYS A 359 4.60 26.91 -13.34
N TYR A 360 3.67 27.11 -12.40
CA TYR A 360 4.03 27.52 -11.04
C TYR A 360 4.87 26.48 -10.33
N SER A 361 4.57 25.20 -10.46
CA SER A 361 5.33 24.11 -9.87
C SER A 361 6.79 24.05 -10.32
N GLU A 362 7.06 24.49 -11.55
CA GLU A 362 8.40 24.48 -12.17
C GLU A 362 9.18 25.78 -11.96
N THR A 363 8.51 26.83 -11.51
CA THR A 363 9.17 28.13 -11.24
C THR A 363 10.06 28.01 -10.01
N PRO A 364 11.33 28.48 -10.05
CA PRO A 364 12.21 28.51 -8.90
C PRO A 364 11.59 29.29 -7.73
N ARG A 365 11.64 28.70 -6.50
CA ARG A 365 11.01 29.23 -5.29
C ARG A 365 11.85 28.88 -4.05
N GLY A 366 13.15 29.16 -4.11
CA GLY A 366 14.09 28.88 -3.02
C GLY A 366 14.20 30.01 -1.99
N THR A 367 13.74 31.24 -2.33
CA THR A 367 13.80 32.41 -1.48
C THR A 367 12.44 33.06 -1.28
N TYR A 368 12.26 33.83 -0.20
CA TYR A 368 11.02 34.60 0.01
C TYR A 368 10.73 35.63 -1.08
N GLN A 369 11.77 36.16 -1.73
CA GLN A 369 11.59 37.04 -2.88
C GLN A 369 11.02 36.29 -4.06
N GLU A 370 11.60 35.14 -4.41
CA GLU A 370 11.10 34.28 -5.50
C GLU A 370 9.68 33.79 -5.21
N TRP A 371 9.35 33.45 -3.96
CA TRP A 371 7.97 33.08 -3.61
C TRP A 371 6.97 34.21 -3.89
N ARG A 372 7.34 35.48 -3.58
CA ARG A 372 6.47 36.63 -3.86
C ARG A 372 6.35 36.90 -5.36
N GLU A 373 7.46 36.85 -6.08
CA GLU A 373 7.50 37.12 -7.51
C GLU A 373 6.81 36.05 -8.36
N ALA A 374 6.94 34.77 -7.98
CA ALA A 374 6.33 33.64 -8.65
C ALA A 374 4.82 33.52 -8.38
N ARG A 375 4.28 34.22 -7.38
CA ARG A 375 2.92 34.02 -6.90
C ARG A 375 1.88 34.07 -8.03
N PRO A 376 1.08 32.99 -8.24
CA PRO A 376 0.07 32.97 -9.28
C PRO A 376 -1.16 33.80 -8.90
N ASN A 377 -2.06 34.00 -9.88
CA ASN A 377 -3.39 34.51 -9.53
C ASN A 377 -4.11 33.52 -8.61
N GLN A 378 -4.30 33.92 -7.34
CA GLN A 378 -4.89 33.05 -6.31
C GLN A 378 -6.27 32.53 -6.67
N GLN A 379 -7.13 33.39 -7.23
CA GLN A 379 -8.50 32.99 -7.56
C GLN A 379 -8.51 31.90 -8.65
N GLN A 380 -7.75 32.09 -9.71
CA GLN A 380 -7.62 31.09 -10.76
C GLN A 380 -6.99 29.79 -10.24
N PHE A 381 -5.96 29.89 -9.42
CA PHE A 381 -5.30 28.71 -8.86
C PHE A 381 -6.25 27.91 -7.96
N ARG A 382 -7.04 28.59 -7.10
CA ARG A 382 -8.10 27.98 -6.29
C ARG A 382 -9.16 27.28 -7.12
N GLN A 383 -9.62 27.94 -8.20
CA GLN A 383 -10.61 27.34 -9.12
C GLN A 383 -10.08 26.06 -9.75
N LEU A 384 -8.82 26.06 -10.23
CA LEU A 384 -8.20 24.90 -10.86
C LEU A 384 -8.01 23.74 -9.90
N LEU A 385 -7.57 24.01 -8.64
CA LEU A 385 -7.48 22.98 -7.61
C LEU A 385 -8.83 22.33 -7.31
N MET A 386 -9.88 23.15 -7.14
CA MET A 386 -11.23 22.63 -6.87
C MET A 386 -11.81 21.88 -8.07
N GLN A 387 -11.52 22.34 -9.28
CA GLN A 387 -11.92 21.62 -10.50
C GLN A 387 -11.19 20.27 -10.63
N TYR A 388 -9.90 20.21 -10.29
CA TYR A 388 -9.17 18.94 -10.26
C TYR A 388 -9.76 17.98 -9.22
N ALA A 389 -10.05 18.46 -8.01
CA ALA A 389 -10.71 17.66 -6.98
C ALA A 389 -12.10 17.17 -7.40
N GLU A 390 -12.86 17.98 -8.15
CA GLU A 390 -14.16 17.58 -8.68
C GLU A 390 -14.02 16.60 -9.86
N ASN A 391 -13.06 16.82 -10.77
CA ASN A 391 -12.77 15.91 -11.86
C ASN A 391 -12.28 14.52 -11.37
N SER A 392 -11.75 14.44 -10.15
CA SER A 392 -11.31 13.18 -9.56
C SER A 392 -12.45 12.31 -9.00
N ARG A 393 -13.68 12.82 -8.92
CA ARG A 393 -14.85 11.98 -8.55
C ARG A 393 -15.02 10.84 -9.53
N PHE A 394 -15.42 9.68 -9.05
CA PHE A 394 -15.67 8.51 -9.87
C PHE A 394 -16.55 8.81 -11.09
N SER A 395 -17.65 9.52 -10.88
CA SER A 395 -18.61 9.89 -11.95
C SER A 395 -18.03 10.80 -13.03
N ASN A 396 -16.92 11.49 -12.76
CA ASN A 396 -16.29 12.46 -13.67
C ASN A 396 -15.01 11.91 -14.31
N CYS A 397 -14.55 10.73 -13.85
CA CYS A 397 -13.43 10.00 -14.43
C CYS A 397 -13.90 9.14 -15.60
N HIS A 398 -12.97 8.73 -16.45
CA HIS A 398 -13.25 7.85 -17.58
C HIS A 398 -12.41 6.56 -17.52
N PRO A 399 -13.03 5.37 -17.69
CA PRO A 399 -12.32 4.12 -17.75
C PRO A 399 -11.41 4.07 -18.98
N GLN A 400 -10.21 3.55 -18.80
CA GLN A 400 -9.27 3.30 -19.90
C GLN A 400 -9.32 1.83 -20.29
N GLU A 401 -10.27 1.49 -21.18
CA GLU A 401 -10.63 0.12 -21.51
C GLU A 401 -9.45 -0.72 -22.01
N SER A 402 -8.60 -0.19 -22.87
CA SER A 402 -7.42 -0.88 -23.40
C SER A 402 -6.44 -1.23 -22.28
N TYR A 403 -6.14 -0.25 -21.41
CA TYR A 403 -5.30 -0.46 -20.23
C TYR A 403 -5.91 -1.53 -19.28
N ILE A 404 -7.20 -1.43 -18.96
CA ILE A 404 -7.89 -2.39 -18.08
C ILE A 404 -7.81 -3.81 -18.64
N GLN A 405 -8.00 -3.99 -19.95
CA GLN A 405 -7.88 -5.29 -20.61
C GLN A 405 -6.48 -5.86 -20.51
N SER A 406 -5.43 -5.03 -20.60
CA SER A 406 -4.04 -5.46 -20.53
C SER A 406 -3.65 -6.00 -19.14
N LEU A 407 -4.36 -5.60 -18.09
CA LEU A 407 -4.11 -6.05 -16.71
C LEU A 407 -4.47 -7.54 -16.48
N GLY A 408 -5.22 -8.17 -17.37
CA GLY A 408 -5.58 -9.58 -17.26
C GLY A 408 -6.35 -9.94 -15.98
N LEU A 409 -7.12 -9.00 -15.42
CA LEU A 409 -7.90 -9.19 -14.20
C LEU A 409 -9.16 -10.03 -14.45
N LYS A 410 -9.84 -9.80 -15.57
CA LYS A 410 -10.95 -10.66 -16.04
C LYS A 410 -10.37 -11.91 -16.68
N GLN A 411 -10.87 -13.07 -16.26
CA GLN A 411 -10.57 -14.37 -16.88
C GLN A 411 -11.50 -14.64 -18.04
#